data_0b4c6ba7a485ae0ba30fa84a222af8f7
#
_entry.id   0b4c6ba7a485ae0ba30fa84a222af8f7
#
_cell.length_a   1.000
_cell.length_b   1.000
_cell.length_c   1.000
_cell.angle_alpha   90.00
_cell.angle_beta   90.00
_cell.angle_gamma   90.00
#
_symmetry.space_group_name_H-M   'P 1'
#
loop_
_entity.id
_entity.type
_entity.pdbx_description
1 polymer ?
#
loop_
_entity_poly.entity_id
_entity_poly.type
_entity_poly.pdbx_seq_one_letter_code
_entity_poly.pdbx_strand_id
1 'polypeptide(L)'
;MTDTTVLDSAGRRRSPATMPGYHAGRPPRNKGRRYPADPPTVEEIVAVMRQVGGGRHGARLRAVIVVLWRGGLRIQEALALSERDLDPHRGSILVRRGKGGRRREVGMDEWGFEQLRPWLAERERLPVGPLLCVIDGPTRGRSWSAAGVRVEFRNLAARAGVRRRFAPHQLRHAHALELAREGVPLNIIQRQLGHANLGTTSVYLQGIDTEEIIAAVHTRRAPMMPASAGLRL
;
A
#
# COMPACT_ATOMS: atom_id res chain seq x y z
N MET A 1 17.77 -29.18 -30.95
CA MET A 1 18.07 -27.76 -30.73
C MET A 1 16.92 -26.98 -31.33
N THR A 2 15.95 -26.60 -30.54
CA THR A 2 14.77 -25.84 -31.00
C THR A 2 15.18 -24.39 -31.22
N ASP A 3 15.18 -24.04 -32.49
CA ASP A 3 15.37 -22.66 -32.94
C ASP A 3 14.27 -21.79 -32.32
N THR A 4 14.63 -21.05 -31.31
CA THR A 4 13.70 -20.17 -30.63
C THR A 4 13.38 -19.05 -31.58
N THR A 5 12.18 -19.07 -32.16
CA THR A 5 11.73 -18.11 -33.16
C THR A 5 12.02 -16.68 -32.72
N VAL A 6 13.01 -16.05 -33.35
CA VAL A 6 13.41 -14.66 -33.14
C VAL A 6 12.31 -13.68 -33.59
N LEU A 7 11.26 -14.21 -34.25
CA LEU A 7 10.15 -13.46 -34.82
C LEU A 7 8.86 -13.74 -34.03
N ASP A 8 7.97 -12.74 -33.94
CA ASP A 8 6.61 -12.91 -33.41
C ASP A 8 5.69 -13.53 -34.48
N SER A 9 4.42 -13.79 -34.13
CA SER A 9 3.42 -14.34 -35.05
C SER A 9 3.12 -13.46 -36.27
N ALA A 10 3.53 -12.18 -36.24
CA ALA A 10 3.38 -11.23 -37.33
C ALA A 10 4.70 -11.04 -38.13
N GLY A 11 5.70 -11.90 -37.92
CA GLY A 11 6.99 -11.85 -38.64
C GLY A 11 7.93 -10.72 -38.20
N ARG A 12 7.65 -10.02 -37.10
CA ARG A 12 8.50 -8.95 -36.60
C ARG A 12 9.53 -9.48 -35.60
N ARG A 13 10.74 -8.92 -35.61
CA ARG A 13 11.79 -9.29 -34.65
C ARG A 13 11.32 -9.05 -33.22
N ARG A 14 11.40 -10.07 -32.39
CA ARG A 14 11.18 -9.96 -30.95
C ARG A 14 12.28 -9.14 -30.31
N SER A 15 11.92 -8.34 -29.31
CA SER A 15 12.91 -7.68 -28.47
C SER A 15 13.79 -8.73 -27.76
N PRO A 16 15.12 -8.55 -27.72
CA PRO A 16 15.99 -9.43 -26.93
C PRO A 16 15.54 -9.60 -25.48
N ALA A 17 14.91 -8.58 -24.89
CA ALA A 17 14.38 -8.61 -23.53
C ALA A 17 13.22 -9.60 -23.33
N THR A 18 12.57 -10.07 -24.41
CA THR A 18 11.51 -11.08 -24.37
C THR A 18 12.04 -12.51 -24.56
N MET A 19 13.33 -12.65 -24.85
CA MET A 19 13.95 -13.96 -25.07
C MET A 19 14.22 -14.67 -23.75
N PRO A 20 13.99 -16.00 -23.66
CA PRO A 20 14.33 -16.79 -22.50
C PRO A 20 15.79 -16.59 -22.10
N GLY A 21 16.05 -16.36 -20.81
CA GLY A 21 17.41 -16.20 -20.30
C GLY A 21 18.08 -14.86 -20.56
N TYR A 22 17.44 -13.90 -21.27
CA TYR A 22 18.04 -12.56 -21.50
C TYR A 22 18.45 -11.84 -20.20
N HIS A 23 17.68 -12.01 -19.15
CA HIS A 23 17.97 -11.42 -17.84
C HIS A 23 18.78 -12.35 -16.92
N ALA A 24 19.09 -13.59 -17.36
CA ALA A 24 19.85 -14.53 -16.55
C ALA A 24 21.26 -13.98 -16.28
N GLY A 25 21.66 -13.98 -15.03
CA GLY A 25 22.95 -13.45 -14.60
C GLY A 25 23.13 -11.93 -14.69
N ARG A 26 22.13 -11.18 -15.18
CA ARG A 26 22.18 -9.72 -15.25
C ARG A 26 21.43 -9.11 -14.05
N PRO A 27 22.12 -8.48 -13.12
CA PRO A 27 21.45 -7.77 -12.05
C PRO A 27 20.66 -6.58 -12.61
N PRO A 28 19.52 -6.19 -12.00
CA PRO A 28 18.83 -4.97 -12.36
C PRO A 28 19.78 -3.76 -12.32
N ARG A 29 19.64 -2.81 -13.24
CA ARG A 29 20.50 -1.61 -13.33
C ARG A 29 20.57 -0.80 -12.03
N ASN A 30 19.55 -0.93 -11.18
CA ASN A 30 19.45 -0.28 -9.87
C ASN A 30 19.76 -1.21 -8.69
N LYS A 31 20.35 -2.40 -8.93
CA LYS A 31 20.76 -3.31 -7.85
C LYS A 31 21.77 -2.60 -6.94
N GLY A 32 21.46 -2.56 -5.64
CA GLY A 32 22.30 -1.90 -4.63
C GLY A 32 22.07 -0.38 -4.49
N ARG A 33 21.30 0.26 -5.37
CA ARG A 33 20.93 1.66 -5.19
C ARG A 33 19.74 1.76 -4.24
N ARG A 34 19.91 2.54 -3.17
CA ARG A 34 18.82 2.90 -2.27
C ARG A 34 18.34 4.30 -2.67
N TYR A 35 17.08 4.40 -3.04
CA TYR A 35 16.43 5.68 -3.26
C TYR A 35 15.69 6.06 -1.98
N PRO A 36 15.73 7.33 -1.55
CA PRO A 36 14.88 7.79 -0.46
C PRO A 36 13.42 7.43 -0.74
N ALA A 37 12.67 7.09 0.30
CA ALA A 37 11.25 6.91 0.17
C ALA A 37 10.62 8.27 -0.16
N ASP A 38 9.93 8.37 -1.29
CA ASP A 38 9.19 9.55 -1.72
C ASP A 38 7.75 9.12 -2.02
N PRO A 39 6.93 8.81 -0.99
CA PRO A 39 5.55 8.45 -1.18
C PRO A 39 4.72 9.68 -1.60
N PRO A 40 3.58 9.47 -2.29
CA PRO A 40 2.67 10.55 -2.59
C PRO A 40 2.15 11.19 -1.29
N THR A 41 1.95 12.50 -1.34
CA THR A 41 1.31 13.24 -0.24
C THR A 41 -0.19 12.92 -0.18
N VAL A 42 -0.84 13.31 0.93
CA VAL A 42 -2.30 13.18 1.08
C VAL A 42 -3.03 13.88 -0.06
N GLU A 43 -2.60 15.10 -0.41
CA GLU A 43 -3.19 15.91 -1.48
C GLU A 43 -3.06 15.22 -2.84
N GLU A 44 -1.91 14.60 -3.11
CA GLU A 44 -1.67 13.83 -4.34
C GLU A 44 -2.55 12.57 -4.38
N ILE A 45 -2.70 11.85 -3.25
CA ILE A 45 -3.59 10.69 -3.17
C ILE A 45 -5.04 11.11 -3.41
N VAL A 46 -5.50 12.19 -2.78
CA VAL A 46 -6.84 12.74 -2.97
C VAL A 46 -7.03 13.21 -4.42
N ALA A 47 -6.03 13.86 -5.03
CA ALA A 47 -6.08 14.27 -6.44
C ALA A 47 -6.26 13.04 -7.37
N VAL A 48 -5.53 11.95 -7.12
CA VAL A 48 -5.70 10.67 -7.83
C VAL A 48 -7.08 10.08 -7.60
N MET A 49 -7.59 10.09 -6.37
CA MET A 49 -8.93 9.59 -6.04
C MET A 49 -10.04 10.39 -6.76
N ARG A 50 -9.85 11.67 -7.01
CA ARG A 50 -10.78 12.50 -7.78
C ARG A 50 -10.81 12.14 -9.27
N GLN A 51 -9.75 11.55 -9.81
CA GLN A 51 -9.68 11.04 -11.19
C GLN A 51 -10.35 9.66 -11.34
N VAL A 52 -10.74 9.02 -10.25
CA VAL A 52 -11.47 7.77 -10.29
C VAL A 52 -12.88 8.05 -10.84
N GLY A 53 -13.20 7.46 -11.98
CA GLY A 53 -14.49 7.61 -12.62
C GLY A 53 -15.66 7.04 -11.78
N GLY A 54 -16.87 7.28 -12.23
CA GLY A 54 -18.08 6.70 -11.63
C GLY A 54 -18.26 5.21 -11.93
N GLY A 55 -19.35 4.64 -11.38
CA GLY A 55 -19.73 3.25 -11.59
C GLY A 55 -18.82 2.23 -10.88
N ARG A 56 -19.06 0.94 -11.18
CA ARG A 56 -18.43 -0.18 -10.47
C ARG A 56 -16.91 -0.25 -10.63
N HIS A 57 -16.36 0.13 -11.79
CA HIS A 57 -14.90 0.19 -11.97
C HIS A 57 -14.27 1.26 -11.08
N GLY A 58 -14.89 2.43 -11.01
CA GLY A 58 -14.46 3.51 -10.14
C GLY A 58 -14.56 3.15 -8.66
N ALA A 59 -15.69 2.57 -8.26
CA ALA A 59 -15.86 2.10 -6.88
C ALA A 59 -14.78 1.09 -6.46
N ARG A 60 -14.44 0.12 -7.33
CA ARG A 60 -13.34 -0.84 -7.09
C ARG A 60 -11.97 -0.15 -6.99
N LEU A 61 -11.69 0.81 -7.88
CA LEU A 61 -10.43 1.57 -7.85
C LEU A 61 -10.30 2.37 -6.56
N ARG A 62 -11.36 3.04 -6.13
CA ARG A 62 -11.40 3.75 -4.87
C ARG A 62 -11.15 2.81 -3.69
N ALA A 63 -11.83 1.66 -3.69
CA ALA A 63 -11.71 0.65 -2.64
C ALA A 63 -10.26 0.13 -2.50
N VAL A 64 -9.58 -0.20 -3.61
CA VAL A 64 -8.18 -0.68 -3.53
C VAL A 64 -7.23 0.41 -3.05
N ILE A 65 -7.41 1.67 -3.47
CA ILE A 65 -6.60 2.80 -2.98
C ILE A 65 -6.74 2.92 -1.46
N VAL A 66 -7.98 2.92 -0.97
CA VAL A 66 -8.28 3.11 0.45
C VAL A 66 -7.74 1.98 1.31
N VAL A 67 -7.95 0.73 0.91
CA VAL A 67 -7.42 -0.44 1.64
C VAL A 67 -5.90 -0.42 1.73
N LEU A 68 -5.22 0.01 0.66
CA LEU A 68 -3.76 0.11 0.64
C LEU A 68 -3.23 1.31 1.44
N TRP A 69 -3.96 2.42 1.42
CA TRP A 69 -3.57 3.66 2.06
C TRP A 69 -4.03 3.73 3.53
N ARG A 70 -5.34 3.59 3.82
CA ARG A 70 -5.85 3.71 5.21
C ARG A 70 -5.71 2.42 6.02
N GLY A 71 -5.75 1.26 5.37
CA GLY A 71 -5.46 -0.04 6.03
C GLY A 71 -3.98 -0.40 6.04
N GLY A 72 -3.15 0.25 5.23
CA GLY A 72 -1.72 0.00 5.15
C GLY A 72 -1.34 -1.41 4.66
N LEU A 73 -2.20 -2.08 3.88
CA LEU A 73 -2.00 -3.45 3.43
C LEU A 73 -0.96 -3.54 2.30
N ARG A 74 -0.31 -4.71 2.18
CA ARG A 74 0.43 -5.06 0.96
C ARG A 74 -0.56 -5.41 -0.15
N ILE A 75 -0.19 -5.17 -1.41
CA ILE A 75 -1.08 -5.45 -2.55
C ILE A 75 -1.61 -6.89 -2.55
N GLN A 76 -0.77 -7.88 -2.25
CA GLN A 76 -1.19 -9.28 -2.21
C GLN A 76 -2.14 -9.56 -1.04
N GLU A 77 -1.94 -8.91 0.10
CA GLU A 77 -2.83 -8.99 1.25
C GLU A 77 -4.20 -8.39 0.90
N ALA A 78 -4.23 -7.20 0.29
CA ALA A 78 -5.46 -6.53 -0.15
C ALA A 78 -6.24 -7.37 -1.19
N LEU A 79 -5.56 -7.95 -2.17
CA LEU A 79 -6.18 -8.78 -3.21
C LEU A 79 -6.65 -10.16 -2.70
N ALA A 80 -6.15 -10.59 -1.54
CA ALA A 80 -6.57 -11.83 -0.88
C ALA A 80 -7.73 -11.64 0.10
N LEU A 81 -8.16 -10.39 0.36
CA LEU A 81 -9.30 -10.11 1.25
C LEU A 81 -10.59 -10.68 0.69
N SER A 82 -11.46 -11.09 1.58
CA SER A 82 -12.88 -11.35 1.35
C SER A 82 -13.73 -10.36 2.16
N GLU A 83 -15.02 -10.28 1.88
CA GLU A 83 -15.95 -9.42 2.64
C GLU A 83 -15.96 -9.76 4.14
N ARG A 84 -15.83 -11.05 4.48
CA ARG A 84 -15.78 -11.57 5.86
C ARG A 84 -14.54 -11.12 6.65
N ASP A 85 -13.57 -10.52 5.98
CA ASP A 85 -12.35 -10.03 6.61
C ASP A 85 -12.48 -8.58 7.08
N LEU A 86 -13.60 -7.93 6.79
CA LEU A 86 -13.92 -6.55 7.17
C LEU A 86 -14.83 -6.54 8.38
N ASP A 87 -14.48 -5.75 9.39
CA ASP A 87 -15.32 -5.44 10.55
C ASP A 87 -15.42 -3.92 10.73
N PRO A 88 -16.40 -3.27 10.06
CA PRO A 88 -16.56 -1.82 10.16
C PRO A 88 -16.92 -1.34 11.58
N HIS A 89 -17.59 -2.17 12.40
CA HIS A 89 -17.96 -1.79 13.78
C HIS A 89 -16.74 -1.68 14.69
N ARG A 90 -15.76 -2.57 14.49
CA ARG A 90 -14.49 -2.54 15.22
C ARG A 90 -13.41 -1.70 14.52
N GLY A 91 -13.68 -1.19 13.34
CA GLY A 91 -12.68 -0.50 12.54
C GLY A 91 -11.52 -1.42 12.14
N SER A 92 -11.75 -2.72 11.89
CA SER A 92 -10.66 -3.68 11.67
C SER A 92 -10.77 -4.45 10.36
N ILE A 93 -9.61 -4.88 9.86
CA ILE A 93 -9.45 -5.76 8.69
C ILE A 93 -8.59 -6.96 9.08
N LEU A 94 -9.09 -8.16 8.80
CA LEU A 94 -8.37 -9.40 9.06
C LEU A 94 -7.48 -9.78 7.88
N VAL A 95 -6.18 -9.72 8.06
CA VAL A 95 -5.19 -10.24 7.11
C VAL A 95 -4.90 -11.69 7.44
N ARG A 96 -5.51 -12.64 6.67
CA ARG A 96 -5.38 -14.09 6.94
C ARG A 96 -3.98 -14.62 6.65
N ARG A 97 -3.32 -14.11 5.59
CA ARG A 97 -2.00 -14.57 5.15
C ARG A 97 -1.10 -13.37 4.87
N GLY A 98 -0.40 -12.90 5.89
CA GLY A 98 0.65 -11.90 5.76
C GLY A 98 1.98 -12.50 5.28
N LYS A 99 3.03 -11.66 5.21
CA LYS A 99 4.40 -12.14 4.90
C LYS A 99 4.80 -13.20 5.95
N GLY A 100 5.24 -14.36 5.49
CA GLY A 100 5.56 -15.51 6.35
C GLY A 100 4.34 -16.28 6.86
N GLY A 101 3.18 -16.15 6.21
CA GLY A 101 1.95 -16.90 6.56
C GLY A 101 1.24 -16.39 7.83
N ARG A 102 1.71 -15.32 8.47
CA ARG A 102 1.17 -14.84 9.74
C ARG A 102 -0.17 -14.13 9.56
N ARG A 103 -1.14 -14.55 10.37
CA ARG A 103 -2.43 -13.85 10.50
C ARG A 103 -2.26 -12.64 11.41
N ARG A 104 -2.91 -11.52 11.06
CA ARG A 104 -3.00 -10.32 11.90
C ARG A 104 -4.29 -9.55 11.63
N GLU A 105 -4.74 -8.80 12.58
CA GLU A 105 -5.71 -7.73 12.41
C GLU A 105 -5.00 -6.39 12.25
N VAL A 106 -5.54 -5.52 11.40
CA VAL A 106 -5.08 -4.14 11.20
C VAL A 106 -6.25 -3.19 11.34
N GLY A 107 -5.99 -1.98 11.83
CA GLY A 107 -6.98 -0.92 11.91
C GLY A 107 -7.19 -0.23 10.56
N MET A 108 -8.40 0.25 10.34
CA MET A 108 -8.75 1.22 9.31
C MET A 108 -9.81 2.16 9.89
N ASP A 109 -9.68 3.46 9.61
CA ASP A 109 -10.58 4.48 10.13
C ASP A 109 -11.97 4.44 9.50
N GLU A 110 -12.92 5.13 10.12
CA GLU A 110 -14.30 5.20 9.68
C GLU A 110 -14.41 5.74 8.25
N TRP A 111 -13.68 6.81 7.94
CA TRP A 111 -13.64 7.36 6.58
C TRP A 111 -13.20 6.32 5.55
N GLY A 112 -12.21 5.49 5.88
CA GLY A 112 -11.78 4.39 5.03
C GLY A 112 -12.90 3.40 4.74
N PHE A 113 -13.68 3.01 5.75
CA PHE A 113 -14.84 2.14 5.57
C PHE A 113 -15.96 2.81 4.78
N GLU A 114 -16.20 4.11 4.98
CA GLU A 114 -17.17 4.86 4.17
C GLU A 114 -16.81 4.85 2.68
N GLN A 115 -15.53 5.04 2.36
CA GLN A 115 -15.06 4.98 0.97
C GLN A 115 -15.18 3.58 0.35
N LEU A 116 -15.25 2.52 1.16
CA LEU A 116 -15.50 1.15 0.68
C LEU A 116 -16.97 0.88 0.35
N ARG A 117 -17.92 1.55 1.02
CA ARG A 117 -19.36 1.27 0.88
C ARG A 117 -19.85 1.17 -0.57
N PRO A 118 -19.51 2.10 -1.49
CA PRO A 118 -19.95 2.00 -2.87
C PRO A 118 -19.47 0.74 -3.58
N TRP A 119 -18.26 0.28 -3.26
CA TRP A 119 -17.74 -0.96 -3.80
C TRP A 119 -18.40 -2.18 -3.18
N LEU A 120 -18.66 -2.20 -1.88
CA LEU A 120 -19.36 -3.30 -1.21
C LEU A 120 -20.76 -3.50 -1.80
N ALA A 121 -21.52 -2.44 -2.06
CA ALA A 121 -22.81 -2.51 -2.72
C ALA A 121 -22.75 -3.10 -4.14
N GLU A 122 -21.71 -2.78 -4.91
CA GLU A 122 -21.47 -3.39 -6.22
C GLU A 122 -20.97 -4.83 -6.10
N ARG A 123 -20.20 -5.14 -5.06
CA ARG A 123 -19.62 -6.46 -4.83
C ARG A 123 -20.68 -7.52 -4.57
N GLU A 124 -21.76 -7.18 -3.88
CA GLU A 124 -22.91 -8.08 -3.63
C GLU A 124 -23.53 -8.62 -4.92
N ARG A 125 -23.42 -7.88 -6.03
CA ARG A 125 -23.96 -8.26 -7.35
C ARG A 125 -22.99 -9.15 -8.15
N LEU A 126 -21.83 -9.50 -7.58
CA LEU A 126 -20.79 -10.29 -8.22
C LEU A 126 -20.70 -11.68 -7.57
N PRO A 127 -20.16 -12.69 -8.25
CA PRO A 127 -19.96 -14.01 -7.65
C PRO A 127 -19.18 -13.97 -6.35
N VAL A 128 -19.56 -14.79 -5.37
CA VAL A 128 -18.85 -14.90 -4.09
C VAL A 128 -17.36 -15.21 -4.32
N GLY A 129 -16.47 -14.50 -3.61
CA GLY A 129 -15.03 -14.67 -3.79
C GLY A 129 -14.22 -13.53 -3.21
N PRO A 130 -13.08 -13.18 -3.82
CA PRO A 130 -12.22 -12.10 -3.33
C PRO A 130 -12.93 -10.75 -3.30
N LEU A 131 -12.65 -9.94 -2.28
CA LEU A 131 -13.22 -8.59 -2.16
C LEU A 131 -12.92 -7.75 -3.40
N LEU A 132 -11.67 -7.73 -3.83
CA LEU A 132 -11.21 -6.98 -5.02
C LEU A 132 -11.09 -7.95 -6.20
N CYS A 133 -12.16 -8.05 -6.98
CA CYS A 133 -12.27 -9.02 -8.06
C CYS A 133 -12.36 -8.38 -9.45
N VAL A 134 -12.22 -9.20 -10.47
CA VAL A 134 -12.52 -8.85 -11.86
C VAL A 134 -14.02 -8.65 -12.02
N ILE A 135 -14.43 -7.54 -12.63
CA ILE A 135 -15.83 -7.15 -12.75
C ILE A 135 -16.50 -7.75 -13.98
N ASP A 136 -15.78 -7.79 -15.10
CA ASP A 136 -16.33 -8.15 -16.40
C ASP A 136 -15.49 -9.24 -17.09
N GLY A 137 -16.09 -9.85 -18.13
CA GLY A 137 -15.45 -10.86 -18.95
C GLY A 137 -15.44 -12.27 -18.34
N PRO A 138 -14.76 -13.22 -18.99
CA PRO A 138 -14.83 -14.64 -18.63
C PRO A 138 -14.18 -14.97 -17.28
N THR A 139 -13.41 -14.05 -16.70
CA THR A 139 -12.78 -14.20 -15.37
C THR A 139 -13.49 -13.40 -14.28
N ARG A 140 -14.72 -12.94 -14.53
CA ARG A 140 -15.55 -12.21 -13.56
C ARG A 140 -15.62 -12.95 -12.22
N GLY A 141 -15.44 -12.22 -11.13
CA GLY A 141 -15.43 -12.77 -9.76
C GLY A 141 -14.08 -13.34 -9.32
N ARG A 142 -13.12 -13.58 -10.21
CA ARG A 142 -11.75 -13.98 -9.80
C ARG A 142 -10.98 -12.80 -9.22
N SER A 143 -9.95 -13.09 -8.42
CA SER A 143 -9.09 -12.06 -7.84
C SER A 143 -8.50 -11.17 -8.93
N TRP A 144 -8.54 -9.86 -8.70
CA TRP A 144 -7.88 -8.91 -9.58
C TRP A 144 -6.36 -9.07 -9.49
N SER A 145 -5.64 -8.83 -10.59
CA SER A 145 -4.19 -9.01 -10.61
C SER A 145 -3.46 -7.78 -10.07
N ALA A 146 -2.37 -8.00 -9.34
CA ALA A 146 -1.51 -6.91 -8.88
C ALA A 146 -0.89 -6.10 -10.04
N ALA A 147 -0.69 -6.74 -11.21
CA ALA A 147 -0.23 -6.06 -12.41
C ALA A 147 -1.31 -5.11 -12.94
N GLY A 148 -2.58 -5.56 -12.99
CA GLY A 148 -3.72 -4.72 -13.37
C GLY A 148 -3.87 -3.50 -12.46
N VAL A 149 -3.80 -3.69 -11.13
CA VAL A 149 -3.84 -2.56 -10.18
C VAL A 149 -2.73 -1.54 -10.46
N ARG A 150 -1.49 -2.00 -10.73
CA ARG A 150 -0.37 -1.07 -11.01
C ARG A 150 -0.55 -0.29 -12.31
N VAL A 151 -1.16 -0.91 -13.32
CA VAL A 151 -1.48 -0.21 -14.58
C VAL A 151 -2.51 0.88 -14.32
N GLU A 152 -3.60 0.55 -13.64
CA GLU A 152 -4.65 1.53 -13.30
C GLU A 152 -4.09 2.69 -12.45
N PHE A 153 -3.27 2.40 -11.45
CA PHE A 153 -2.66 3.43 -10.62
C PHE A 153 -1.78 4.39 -11.41
N ARG A 154 -0.99 3.87 -12.36
CA ARG A 154 -0.17 4.69 -13.23
C ARG A 154 -1.03 5.60 -14.12
N ASN A 155 -2.11 5.06 -14.69
CA ASN A 155 -3.02 5.81 -15.54
C ASN A 155 -3.76 6.90 -14.74
N LEU A 156 -4.21 6.58 -13.50
CA LEU A 156 -4.84 7.55 -12.61
C LEU A 156 -3.88 8.68 -12.22
N ALA A 157 -2.64 8.34 -11.83
CA ALA A 157 -1.63 9.32 -11.47
C ALA A 157 -1.29 10.26 -12.65
N ALA A 158 -1.16 9.71 -13.85
CA ALA A 158 -0.93 10.51 -15.05
C ALA A 158 -2.07 11.50 -15.30
N ARG A 159 -3.34 11.05 -15.18
CA ARG A 159 -4.50 11.94 -15.30
C ARG A 159 -4.58 13.00 -14.21
N ALA A 160 -4.13 12.66 -13.01
CA ALA A 160 -4.09 13.61 -11.88
C ALA A 160 -2.89 14.59 -11.95
N GLY A 161 -1.98 14.44 -12.92
CA GLY A 161 -0.76 15.23 -12.99
C GLY A 161 0.26 14.92 -11.88
N VAL A 162 0.10 13.79 -11.18
CA VAL A 162 1.00 13.38 -10.10
C VAL A 162 2.28 12.80 -10.70
N ARG A 163 3.42 13.45 -10.43
CA ARG A 163 4.74 13.04 -10.93
C ARG A 163 5.40 11.98 -10.06
N ARG A 164 5.09 11.97 -8.77
CA ARG A 164 5.58 10.95 -7.85
C ARG A 164 5.07 9.56 -8.24
N ARG A 165 5.84 8.55 -7.89
CA ARG A 165 5.47 7.16 -8.16
C ARG A 165 4.22 6.79 -7.35
N PHE A 166 3.08 6.70 -8.04
CA PHE A 166 1.84 6.22 -7.44
C PHE A 166 1.74 4.69 -7.61
N ALA A 167 1.99 3.95 -6.56
CA ALA A 167 2.04 2.49 -6.59
C ALA A 167 1.57 1.92 -5.24
N PRO A 168 1.08 0.66 -5.19
CA PRO A 168 0.58 0.04 -3.96
C PRO A 168 1.51 0.16 -2.75
N HIS A 169 2.81 -0.01 -2.98
CA HIS A 169 3.79 0.08 -1.90
C HIS A 169 3.98 1.52 -1.39
N GLN A 170 3.84 2.49 -2.27
CA GLN A 170 3.94 3.90 -1.90
C GLN A 170 2.75 4.39 -1.07
N LEU A 171 1.53 3.88 -1.33
CA LEU A 171 0.37 4.17 -0.49
C LEU A 171 0.53 3.65 0.94
N ARG A 172 1.11 2.46 1.08
CA ARG A 172 1.45 1.91 2.39
C ARG A 172 2.57 2.70 3.08
N HIS A 173 3.53 3.27 2.34
CA HIS A 173 4.52 4.20 2.88
C HIS A 173 3.88 5.50 3.37
N ALA A 174 2.96 6.09 2.56
CA ALA A 174 2.20 7.26 2.96
C ALA A 174 1.46 7.00 4.29
N HIS A 175 0.75 5.88 4.40
CA HIS A 175 0.09 5.46 5.65
C HIS A 175 1.04 5.44 6.86
N ALA A 176 2.24 4.87 6.70
CA ALA A 176 3.21 4.80 7.79
C ALA A 176 3.69 6.19 8.24
N LEU A 177 3.93 7.10 7.28
CA LEU A 177 4.35 8.47 7.55
C LEU A 177 3.23 9.29 8.19
N GLU A 178 1.99 9.12 7.74
CA GLU A 178 0.82 9.78 8.35
C GLU A 178 0.68 9.36 9.81
N LEU A 179 0.68 8.05 10.11
CA LEU A 179 0.60 7.55 11.48
C LEU A 179 1.74 8.10 12.37
N ALA A 180 2.96 8.20 11.82
CA ALA A 180 4.08 8.75 12.56
C ALA A 180 3.90 10.25 12.87
N ARG A 181 3.43 11.04 11.90
CA ARG A 181 3.11 12.47 12.06
C ARG A 181 1.95 12.71 13.02
N GLU A 182 1.00 11.79 13.08
CA GLU A 182 -0.10 11.76 14.05
C GLU A 182 0.37 11.35 15.45
N GLY A 183 1.65 11.05 15.65
CA GLY A 183 2.23 10.68 16.93
C GLY A 183 1.95 9.23 17.36
N VAL A 184 1.54 8.37 16.43
CA VAL A 184 1.29 6.94 16.74
C VAL A 184 2.62 6.26 17.09
N PRO A 185 2.72 5.55 18.22
CA PRO A 185 3.95 4.88 18.63
C PRO A 185 4.49 3.89 17.58
N LEU A 186 5.81 3.87 17.39
CA LEU A 186 6.50 3.07 16.37
C LEU A 186 6.17 1.56 16.43
N ASN A 187 6.01 1.02 17.63
CA ASN A 187 5.62 -0.38 17.83
C ASN A 187 4.18 -0.67 17.34
N ILE A 188 3.27 0.31 17.43
CA ILE A 188 1.92 0.20 16.88
C ILE A 188 1.97 0.25 15.36
N ILE A 189 2.72 1.20 14.77
CA ILE A 189 2.94 1.29 13.33
C ILE A 189 3.56 -0.02 12.80
N GLN A 190 4.55 -0.57 13.50
CA GLN A 190 5.15 -1.85 13.15
C GLN A 190 4.13 -2.99 13.08
N ARG A 191 3.28 -3.11 14.10
CA ARG A 191 2.21 -4.13 14.16
C ARG A 191 1.18 -3.91 13.07
N GLN A 192 0.71 -2.69 12.87
CA GLN A 192 -0.20 -2.31 11.78
C GLN A 192 0.35 -2.77 10.43
N LEU A 193 1.59 -2.47 10.16
CA LEU A 193 2.24 -2.87 8.91
C LEU A 193 2.65 -4.35 8.86
N GLY A 194 2.71 -5.05 9.99
CA GLY A 194 3.18 -6.44 10.05
C GLY A 194 4.64 -6.57 9.61
N HIS A 195 5.51 -5.70 10.13
CA HIS A 195 6.95 -5.81 9.99
C HIS A 195 7.53 -6.66 11.11
N ALA A 196 8.30 -7.69 10.75
CA ALA A 196 8.94 -8.57 11.72
C ALA A 196 10.10 -7.88 12.46
N ASN A 197 10.68 -6.83 11.86
CA ASN A 197 11.82 -6.08 12.40
C ASN A 197 11.51 -4.58 12.41
N LEU A 198 11.81 -3.90 13.54
CA LEU A 198 11.69 -2.45 13.70
C LEU A 198 12.55 -1.68 12.69
N GLY A 199 13.73 -2.18 12.33
CA GLY A 199 14.59 -1.59 11.30
C GLY A 199 13.88 -1.41 9.95
N THR A 200 12.95 -2.30 9.59
CA THR A 200 12.14 -2.13 8.39
C THR A 200 11.18 -0.95 8.53
N THR A 201 10.61 -0.72 9.70
CA THR A 201 9.70 0.42 9.96
C THR A 201 10.49 1.73 10.00
N SER A 202 11.68 1.73 10.60
CA SER A 202 12.56 2.91 10.65
C SER A 202 12.94 3.43 9.27
N VAL A 203 13.16 2.55 8.28
CA VAL A 203 13.43 2.96 6.89
C VAL A 203 12.26 3.75 6.29
N TYR A 204 11.02 3.44 6.68
CA TYR A 204 9.83 4.18 6.24
C TYR A 204 9.74 5.57 6.87
N LEU A 205 10.39 5.77 8.01
CA LEU A 205 10.33 7.01 8.81
C LEU A 205 11.59 7.86 8.67
N GLN A 206 12.50 7.55 7.74
CA GLN A 206 13.73 8.34 7.48
C GLN A 206 13.45 9.76 6.95
N GLY A 207 12.19 10.16 6.80
CA GLY A 207 11.78 11.51 6.43
C GLY A 207 11.31 12.37 7.62
N ILE A 208 11.58 11.95 8.86
CA ILE A 208 11.32 12.79 10.04
C ILE A 208 12.41 13.87 10.08
N ASP A 209 12.00 15.11 9.98
CA ASP A 209 12.90 16.25 9.94
C ASP A 209 13.56 16.47 11.30
N THR A 210 14.79 17.03 11.29
CA THR A 210 15.52 17.39 12.50
C THR A 210 14.73 18.33 13.38
N GLU A 211 13.94 19.21 12.80
CA GLU A 211 13.06 20.15 13.50
C GLU A 211 11.94 19.43 14.27
N GLU A 212 11.35 18.38 13.71
CA GLU A 212 10.35 17.55 14.40
C GLU A 212 10.97 16.85 15.64
N ILE A 213 12.22 16.38 15.51
CA ILE A 213 12.95 15.76 16.61
C ILE A 213 13.21 16.78 17.74
N ILE A 214 13.66 17.98 17.36
CA ILE A 214 13.95 19.07 18.32
C ILE A 214 12.67 19.47 19.05
N ALA A 215 11.57 19.70 18.32
CA ALA A 215 10.29 20.06 18.90
C ALA A 215 9.76 19.00 19.87
N ALA A 216 9.81 17.73 19.50
CA ALA A 216 9.36 16.61 20.33
C ALA A 216 10.19 16.49 21.61
N VAL A 217 11.51 16.74 21.55
CA VAL A 217 12.39 16.70 22.73
C VAL A 217 12.22 17.94 23.60
N HIS A 218 12.03 19.11 23.00
CA HIS A 218 11.85 20.38 23.71
C HIS A 218 10.55 20.43 24.53
N THR A 219 9.51 19.76 24.07
CA THR A 219 8.21 19.70 24.78
C THR A 219 8.16 18.67 25.91
N ARG A 220 9.28 17.97 26.19
CA ARG A 220 9.33 17.02 27.30
C ARG A 220 9.09 17.71 28.64
N ARG A 221 8.24 17.09 29.45
CA ARG A 221 8.01 17.56 30.83
C ARG A 221 9.26 17.30 31.69
N ALA A 222 9.50 18.19 32.66
CA ALA A 222 10.51 17.96 33.67
C ALA A 222 10.28 16.61 34.38
N PRO A 223 11.36 15.88 34.75
CA PRO A 223 11.22 14.62 35.47
C PRO A 223 10.49 14.86 36.80
N MET A 224 9.48 14.04 37.07
CA MET A 224 8.84 14.03 38.39
C MET A 224 9.80 13.41 39.39
N MET A 225 10.42 14.25 40.24
CA MET A 225 11.27 13.81 41.33
C MET A 225 10.45 13.69 42.61
N PRO A 226 10.53 12.56 43.35
CA PRO A 226 9.93 12.51 44.68
C PRO A 226 10.59 13.55 45.59
N ALA A 227 9.82 14.19 46.41
CA ALA A 227 10.28 15.24 47.35
C ALA A 227 11.43 14.80 48.27
N SER A 228 11.65 13.50 48.43
CA SER A 228 12.70 12.85 49.22
C SER A 228 14.06 12.70 48.47
N ALA A 229 14.17 13.05 47.22
CA ALA A 229 15.36 12.75 46.40
C ALA A 229 16.56 13.68 46.67
N GLY A 230 16.46 14.72 47.51
CA GLY A 230 17.60 15.51 48.02
C GLY A 230 18.55 16.16 47.01
N LEU A 231 18.28 16.07 45.72
CA LEU A 231 19.04 16.68 44.65
C LEU A 231 18.70 18.18 44.57
N ARG A 232 19.63 19.01 45.11
CA ARG A 232 19.64 20.44 44.77
C ARG A 232 20.27 20.59 43.38
N LEU A 233 19.50 21.14 42.49
CA LEU A 233 20.00 21.64 41.19
C LEU A 233 20.73 22.95 41.39
#